data_928decc58e3d053181d516e8b960a4c5
#
_entry.id   928decc58e3d053181d516e8b960a4c5
#
_cell.length_a   1.000
_cell.length_b   1.000
_cell.length_c   1.000
_cell.angle_alpha   90.00
_cell.angle_beta   90.00
_cell.angle_gamma   90.00
#
_symmetry.space_group_name_H-M   'P 1'
#
loop_
_entity.id
_entity.type
_entity.pdbx_description
1 polymer ?
#
loop_
_entity_poly.entity_id
_entity_poly.type
_entity_poly.pdbx_seq_one_letter_code
_entity_poly.pdbx_strand_id
1 'polypeptide(L)'
;MKTNLTRRGFLTGLLASGAATMVPLPRLEAAMNTNGTRFLNGGPIHPRFGLWFFGNGIDPANWHPTGNGGLGSQWSLSPQLAPLAPFKNVLTVLSGFEVKTGGQHVGGSAGATTGAVPDGQGSAQLPSIDQVIADLIGNDTPYRSIEVGLSKATPAGPQPVLHTVSHRGKAAPNYPEYDPHRLFARLFGVSASDPMLAQARKSVLDTVLSDFNALNTQVSSADRQRLEAHAEGIRALERRLVDTPRSCGLLQAPG
;
A
#
# COMPACT_ATOMS: atom_id res chain seq x y z
N MET A 1 12.50 -32.45 -4.06
CA MET A 1 13.11 -31.15 -4.39
C MET A 1 12.93 -30.24 -3.19
N LYS A 2 13.99 -29.84 -2.48
CA LYS A 2 13.86 -28.91 -1.34
C LYS A 2 13.58 -27.54 -1.93
N THR A 3 12.36 -27.04 -1.78
CA THR A 3 12.02 -25.65 -2.11
C THR A 3 12.87 -24.76 -1.20
N ASN A 4 13.94 -24.22 -1.75
CA ASN A 4 14.69 -23.17 -1.07
C ASN A 4 13.76 -21.94 -1.02
N LEU A 5 13.12 -21.72 0.14
CA LEU A 5 12.54 -20.44 0.47
C LEU A 5 13.65 -19.39 0.33
N THR A 6 13.70 -18.78 -0.84
CA THR A 6 14.70 -17.76 -1.13
C THR A 6 14.56 -16.63 -0.13
N ARG A 7 15.67 -15.96 0.19
CA ARG A 7 15.76 -14.83 1.16
C ARG A 7 14.71 -13.74 0.96
N ARG A 8 13.95 -13.75 -0.14
CA ARG A 8 12.98 -12.70 -0.53
C ARG A 8 11.51 -13.09 -0.39
N GLY A 9 11.19 -14.36 -0.07
CA GLY A 9 9.80 -14.79 0.14
C GLY A 9 8.89 -14.57 -1.08
N PHE A 10 9.36 -14.92 -2.29
CA PHE A 10 8.59 -14.84 -3.53
C PHE A 10 8.42 -16.22 -4.15
N LEU A 11 7.25 -16.48 -4.72
CA LEU A 11 7.04 -17.52 -5.72
C LEU A 11 7.29 -16.91 -7.11
N THR A 12 8.00 -17.63 -7.97
CA THR A 12 8.31 -17.19 -9.33
C THR A 12 7.70 -18.12 -10.35
N GLY A 13 7.19 -17.57 -11.44
CA GLY A 13 6.65 -18.33 -12.55
C GLY A 13 6.92 -17.62 -13.87
N LEU A 14 6.73 -18.32 -14.98
CA LEU A 14 6.81 -17.76 -16.33
C LEU A 14 5.40 -17.66 -16.91
N LEU A 15 5.03 -16.47 -17.34
CA LEU A 15 3.80 -16.25 -18.11
C LEU A 15 3.94 -16.90 -19.50
N ALA A 16 2.82 -17.17 -20.15
CA ALA A 16 2.81 -17.72 -21.52
C ALA A 16 3.52 -16.79 -22.54
N SER A 17 3.67 -15.50 -22.21
CA SER A 17 4.47 -14.52 -22.97
C SER A 17 5.98 -14.62 -22.75
N GLY A 18 6.46 -15.52 -21.89
CA GLY A 18 7.87 -15.61 -21.49
C GLY A 18 8.28 -14.60 -20.43
N ALA A 19 7.38 -13.73 -19.97
CA ALA A 19 7.68 -12.78 -18.90
C ALA A 19 7.71 -13.49 -17.54
N ALA A 20 8.70 -13.15 -16.71
CA ALA A 20 8.76 -13.63 -15.34
C ALA A 20 7.72 -12.90 -14.48
N THR A 21 6.99 -13.67 -13.67
CA THR A 21 6.10 -13.11 -12.64
C THR A 21 6.61 -13.50 -11.26
N MET A 22 6.36 -12.65 -10.29
CA MET A 22 6.73 -12.88 -8.89
C MET A 22 5.53 -12.62 -7.99
N VAL A 23 5.18 -13.61 -7.17
CA VAL A 23 4.14 -13.48 -6.15
C VAL A 23 4.82 -13.40 -4.80
N PRO A 24 4.70 -12.27 -4.07
CA PRO A 24 5.24 -12.17 -2.73
C PRO A 24 4.50 -13.12 -1.79
N LEU A 25 5.23 -13.76 -0.88
CA LEU A 25 4.66 -14.61 0.15
C LEU A 25 4.26 -13.78 1.36
N PRO A 26 3.16 -14.14 2.05
CA PRO A 26 2.87 -13.59 3.36
C PRO A 26 3.93 -14.02 4.38
N ARG A 27 3.96 -13.41 5.54
CA ARG A 27 4.85 -13.85 6.63
C ARG A 27 4.41 -15.21 7.13
N LEU A 28 5.25 -16.22 6.92
CA LEU A 28 5.02 -17.59 7.38
C LEU A 28 5.81 -17.87 8.65
N GLU A 29 5.20 -18.56 9.60
CA GLU A 29 5.86 -18.98 10.85
C GLU A 29 7.03 -19.92 10.57
N ALA A 30 6.87 -20.80 9.56
CA ALA A 30 7.93 -21.69 9.11
C ALA A 30 9.21 -20.97 8.66
N ALA A 31 9.12 -19.67 8.32
CA ALA A 31 10.27 -18.84 7.95
C ALA A 31 10.80 -17.97 9.09
N MET A 32 10.17 -18.02 10.27
CA MET A 32 10.50 -17.17 11.42
C MET A 32 11.08 -17.98 12.59
N ASN A 33 11.80 -17.28 13.48
CA ASN A 33 12.19 -17.82 14.76
C ASN A 33 10.96 -18.01 15.68
N THR A 34 11.13 -18.73 16.78
CA THR A 34 10.06 -19.14 17.70
C THR A 34 9.20 -17.98 18.22
N ASN A 35 9.76 -16.78 18.35
CA ASN A 35 9.03 -15.59 18.83
C ASN A 35 8.57 -14.64 17.69
N GLY A 36 8.76 -15.01 16.42
CA GLY A 36 8.30 -14.24 15.28
C GLY A 36 9.01 -12.90 15.05
N THR A 37 10.15 -12.67 15.70
CA THR A 37 10.89 -11.39 15.64
C THR A 37 11.96 -11.35 14.57
N ARG A 38 12.41 -12.52 14.05
CA ARG A 38 13.43 -12.65 13.02
C ARG A 38 13.12 -13.83 12.11
N PHE A 39 13.71 -13.83 10.90
CA PHE A 39 13.73 -15.04 10.07
C PHE A 39 14.60 -16.14 10.71
N LEU A 40 14.36 -17.41 10.35
CA LEU A 40 15.12 -18.57 10.86
C LEU A 40 16.63 -18.44 10.64
N ASN A 41 17.05 -17.78 9.57
CA ASN A 41 18.47 -17.51 9.29
C ASN A 41 19.06 -16.35 10.13
N GLY A 42 18.32 -15.83 11.12
CA GLY A 42 18.73 -14.73 11.98
C GLY A 42 18.58 -13.34 11.34
N GLY A 43 18.16 -13.26 10.06
CA GLY A 43 17.94 -11.99 9.36
C GLY A 43 16.77 -11.20 9.97
N PRO A 44 16.81 -9.86 9.93
CA PRO A 44 15.72 -9.03 10.40
C PRO A 44 14.51 -9.18 9.49
N ILE A 45 13.31 -9.07 10.06
CA ILE A 45 12.09 -8.92 9.29
C ILE A 45 12.08 -7.51 8.73
N HIS A 46 12.03 -7.38 7.40
CA HIS A 46 12.00 -6.07 6.76
C HIS A 46 10.75 -5.29 7.19
N PRO A 47 10.91 -4.10 7.76
CA PRO A 47 9.79 -3.24 8.11
C PRO A 47 9.04 -2.81 6.84
N ARG A 48 7.76 -2.52 7.00
CA ARG A 48 6.92 -1.93 5.96
C ARG A 48 6.28 -0.69 6.53
N PHE A 49 6.26 0.36 5.75
CA PHE A 49 5.56 1.60 6.07
C PHE A 49 4.47 1.83 5.01
N GLY A 50 3.31 2.29 5.43
CA GLY A 50 2.23 2.69 4.55
C GLY A 50 1.61 3.98 5.05
N LEU A 51 1.38 4.92 4.15
CA LEU A 51 0.66 6.16 4.40
C LEU A 51 -0.66 6.11 3.64
N TRP A 52 -1.77 6.27 4.35
CA TRP A 52 -3.09 6.43 3.78
C TRP A 52 -3.56 7.85 4.04
N PHE A 53 -3.66 8.64 2.99
CA PHE A 53 -4.08 10.03 3.06
C PHE A 53 -5.46 10.23 2.44
N PHE A 54 -6.30 11.01 3.09
CA PHE A 54 -7.53 11.56 2.54
C PHE A 54 -7.65 13.03 2.95
N GLY A 55 -8.10 13.86 2.02
CA GLY A 55 -8.29 15.28 2.24
C GLY A 55 -9.62 15.62 2.90
N ASN A 56 -9.92 16.92 3.00
CA ASN A 56 -11.16 17.52 3.53
C ASN A 56 -11.36 17.42 5.04
N GLY A 57 -10.34 16.99 5.78
CA GLY A 57 -10.38 17.00 7.25
C GLY A 57 -11.28 15.93 7.86
N ILE A 58 -11.66 16.15 9.08
CA ILE A 58 -12.48 15.29 9.92
C ILE A 58 -13.58 16.12 10.59
N ASP A 59 -14.64 15.48 11.05
CA ASP A 59 -15.59 16.10 11.98
C ASP A 59 -15.06 15.97 13.42
N PRO A 60 -14.59 17.06 14.07
CA PRO A 60 -13.97 16.98 15.38
C PRO A 60 -14.91 16.41 16.46
N ALA A 61 -16.20 16.65 16.35
CA ALA A 61 -17.18 16.16 17.32
C ALA A 61 -17.28 14.64 17.35
N ASN A 62 -17.04 13.98 16.21
CA ASN A 62 -17.14 12.54 16.02
C ASN A 62 -15.78 11.84 15.84
N TRP A 63 -14.66 12.59 15.89
CA TRP A 63 -13.33 12.04 15.70
C TRP A 63 -12.65 11.60 17.00
N HIS A 64 -12.74 12.46 18.04
CA HIS A 64 -11.96 12.24 19.25
C HIS A 64 -12.43 11.00 20.02
N PRO A 65 -11.53 10.05 20.33
CA PRO A 65 -11.83 8.97 21.24
C PRO A 65 -12.24 9.50 22.62
N THR A 66 -13.09 8.76 23.32
CA THR A 66 -13.51 9.08 24.69
C THR A 66 -12.77 8.22 25.71
N GLY A 67 -12.69 8.69 26.95
CA GLY A 67 -11.97 8.03 28.04
C GLY A 67 -10.68 8.76 28.38
N ASN A 68 -10.06 8.37 29.47
CA ASN A 68 -8.80 8.97 29.92
C ASN A 68 -7.68 8.56 28.94
N GLY A 69 -7.30 9.48 28.06
CA GLY A 69 -6.29 9.30 27.01
C GLY A 69 -5.02 8.65 27.51
N GLY A 70 -5.03 7.34 27.65
CA GLY A 70 -4.00 6.52 28.21
C GLY A 70 -3.68 5.34 27.32
N LEU A 71 -2.53 4.75 27.58
CA LEU A 71 -2.14 3.47 27.00
C LEU A 71 -3.14 2.38 27.43
N GLY A 72 -3.53 1.53 26.50
CA GLY A 72 -4.30 0.32 26.81
C GLY A 72 -5.80 0.40 26.49
N SER A 73 -6.59 -0.39 27.19
CA SER A 73 -8.00 -0.64 26.86
C SER A 73 -9.01 0.39 27.38
N GLN A 74 -8.55 1.41 28.13
CA GLN A 74 -9.44 2.33 28.87
C GLN A 74 -10.05 3.46 28.03
N TRP A 75 -9.80 3.50 26.73
CA TRP A 75 -10.39 4.46 25.81
C TRP A 75 -11.42 3.80 24.89
N SER A 76 -12.37 4.55 24.41
CA SER A 76 -13.40 4.08 23.49
C SER A 76 -13.26 4.75 22.13
N LEU A 77 -13.51 3.97 21.08
CA LEU A 77 -13.53 4.47 19.71
C LEU A 77 -14.68 5.46 19.54
N SER A 78 -14.40 6.56 18.86
CA SER A 78 -15.43 7.50 18.42
C SER A 78 -16.27 6.90 17.27
N PRO A 79 -17.40 7.52 16.91
CA PRO A 79 -18.23 7.07 15.80
C PRO A 79 -17.44 6.93 14.47
N GLN A 80 -16.56 7.88 14.15
CA GLN A 80 -15.75 7.83 12.94
C GLN A 80 -14.66 6.73 12.97
N LEU A 81 -14.21 6.36 14.15
CA LEU A 81 -13.20 5.32 14.34
C LEU A 81 -13.81 3.92 14.57
N ALA A 82 -15.13 3.81 14.73
CA ALA A 82 -15.80 2.54 15.00
C ALA A 82 -15.47 1.42 14.02
N PRO A 83 -15.31 1.65 12.70
CA PRO A 83 -14.90 0.60 11.76
C PRO A 83 -13.52 0.01 12.05
N LEU A 84 -12.68 0.69 12.82
CA LEU A 84 -11.35 0.24 13.20
C LEU A 84 -11.33 -0.63 14.47
N ALA A 85 -12.50 -0.97 15.04
CA ALA A 85 -12.61 -1.78 16.24
C ALA A 85 -11.80 -3.09 16.22
N PRO A 86 -11.72 -3.84 15.12
CA PRO A 86 -10.90 -5.06 15.06
C PRO A 86 -9.40 -4.80 15.25
N PHE A 87 -8.94 -3.57 15.02
CA PHE A 87 -7.54 -3.17 15.09
C PHE A 87 -7.21 -2.37 16.36
N LYS A 88 -8.15 -2.20 17.29
CA LYS A 88 -7.99 -1.35 18.47
C LYS A 88 -6.71 -1.65 19.26
N ASN A 89 -6.32 -2.92 19.35
CA ASN A 89 -5.12 -3.35 20.11
C ASN A 89 -3.79 -2.89 19.48
N VAL A 90 -3.80 -2.51 18.20
CA VAL A 90 -2.64 -2.05 17.45
C VAL A 90 -2.83 -0.65 16.88
N LEU A 91 -3.91 0.01 17.27
CA LEU A 91 -4.26 1.36 16.85
C LEU A 91 -3.77 2.39 17.87
N THR A 92 -3.09 3.42 17.36
CA THR A 92 -2.77 4.63 18.12
C THR A 92 -3.46 5.82 17.46
N VAL A 93 -4.27 6.53 18.21
CA VAL A 93 -4.92 7.77 17.75
C VAL A 93 -4.17 8.96 18.33
N LEU A 94 -3.65 9.80 17.45
CA LEU A 94 -2.93 11.02 17.80
C LEU A 94 -3.86 12.22 17.60
N SER A 95 -3.97 13.05 18.62
CA SER A 95 -4.75 14.29 18.59
C SER A 95 -4.00 15.41 19.31
N GLY A 96 -4.48 16.66 19.14
CA GLY A 96 -3.84 17.82 19.76
C GLY A 96 -2.59 18.32 19.04
N PHE A 97 -2.28 17.76 17.87
CA PHE A 97 -1.21 18.25 17.02
C PHE A 97 -1.76 19.25 16.00
N GLU A 98 -0.97 20.24 15.69
CA GLU A 98 -1.30 21.29 14.73
C GLU A 98 -0.31 21.26 13.57
N VAL A 99 -0.86 21.30 12.34
CA VAL A 99 -0.04 21.46 11.12
C VAL A 99 0.24 22.96 10.94
N LYS A 100 1.49 23.36 11.18
CA LYS A 100 1.92 24.78 11.15
C LYS A 100 2.01 25.42 9.76
N THR A 101 1.64 24.70 8.71
CA THR A 101 1.76 25.15 7.31
C THR A 101 0.48 25.81 6.79
N GLY A 102 -0.51 26.00 7.62
CA GLY A 102 -1.80 26.62 7.30
C GLY A 102 -2.92 25.63 7.03
N GLY A 103 -4.16 26.08 7.22
CA GLY A 103 -5.38 25.26 7.13
C GLY A 103 -6.00 25.18 5.73
N GLN A 104 -5.32 25.65 4.69
CA GLN A 104 -5.80 25.59 3.31
C GLN A 104 -5.39 24.28 2.62
N HIS A 105 -6.07 23.90 1.53
CA HIS A 105 -5.80 22.68 0.78
C HIS A 105 -4.32 22.47 0.46
N VAL A 106 -3.66 23.50 -0.07
CA VAL A 106 -2.25 23.45 -0.48
C VAL A 106 -1.32 23.31 0.73
N GLY A 107 -1.48 24.17 1.73
CA GLY A 107 -0.67 24.15 2.95
C GLY A 107 -0.88 22.87 3.77
N GLY A 108 -2.13 22.46 3.95
CA GLY A 108 -2.48 21.24 4.69
C GLY A 108 -1.96 19.97 4.03
N SER A 109 -2.10 19.82 2.70
CA SER A 109 -1.61 18.64 1.98
C SER A 109 -0.09 18.53 2.02
N ALA A 110 0.64 19.64 1.81
CA ALA A 110 2.09 19.64 1.92
C ALA A 110 2.55 19.39 3.36
N GLY A 111 1.94 20.11 4.31
CA GLY A 111 2.32 20.05 5.72
C GLY A 111 2.12 18.71 6.37
N ALA A 112 1.06 17.98 5.99
CA ALA A 112 0.75 16.67 6.54
C ALA A 112 1.88 15.65 6.40
N THR A 113 2.68 15.75 5.33
CA THR A 113 3.72 14.76 5.03
C THR A 113 5.14 15.33 5.02
N THR A 114 5.30 16.63 4.79
CA THR A 114 6.63 17.26 4.72
C THR A 114 6.94 18.16 5.94
N GLY A 115 5.91 18.61 6.67
CA GLY A 115 6.07 19.57 7.76
C GLY A 115 6.47 20.98 7.31
N ALA A 116 6.52 21.26 6.00
CA ALA A 116 6.99 22.53 5.44
C ALA A 116 5.89 23.26 4.65
N VAL A 117 5.92 24.58 4.70
CA VAL A 117 5.06 25.44 3.86
C VAL A 117 5.47 25.26 2.39
N PRO A 118 4.53 24.95 1.49
CA PRO A 118 4.82 24.91 0.06
C PRO A 118 5.17 26.29 -0.48
N ASP A 119 5.81 26.35 -1.64
CA ASP A 119 6.03 27.63 -2.33
C ASP A 119 4.75 28.22 -2.90
N GLY A 120 4.84 29.42 -3.47
CA GLY A 120 3.70 30.13 -4.06
C GLY A 120 3.05 29.42 -5.25
N GLN A 121 3.69 28.38 -5.80
CA GLN A 121 3.16 27.52 -6.86
C GLN A 121 2.63 26.18 -6.33
N GLY A 122 2.62 25.98 -5.03
CA GLY A 122 2.15 24.75 -4.40
C GLY A 122 3.11 23.57 -4.56
N SER A 123 4.40 23.82 -4.63
CA SER A 123 5.43 22.76 -4.65
C SER A 123 5.98 22.52 -3.25
N ALA A 124 6.16 21.27 -2.88
CA ALA A 124 6.79 20.89 -1.62
C ALA A 124 8.23 21.40 -1.54
N GLN A 125 8.67 21.81 -0.35
CA GLN A 125 10.00 22.33 -0.11
C GLN A 125 10.94 21.31 0.54
N LEU A 126 10.40 20.24 1.10
CA LEU A 126 11.12 19.15 1.77
C LEU A 126 10.63 17.79 1.25
N PRO A 127 11.43 16.73 1.43
CA PRO A 127 10.93 15.37 1.20
C PRO A 127 9.80 15.04 2.17
N SER A 128 8.86 14.24 1.71
CA SER A 128 7.79 13.71 2.57
C SER A 128 8.29 12.53 3.41
N ILE A 129 7.66 12.29 4.53
CA ILE A 129 8.05 11.26 5.50
C ILE A 129 8.11 9.85 4.88
N ASP A 130 7.21 9.52 3.96
CA ASP A 130 7.22 8.25 3.25
C ASP A 130 8.49 8.07 2.42
N GLN A 131 9.01 9.13 1.80
CA GLN A 131 10.25 9.08 1.01
C GLN A 131 11.49 9.03 1.89
N VAL A 132 11.49 9.74 3.02
CA VAL A 132 12.56 9.62 4.02
C VAL A 132 12.64 8.17 4.53
N ILE A 133 11.50 7.56 4.83
CA ILE A 133 11.45 6.16 5.26
C ILE A 133 11.84 5.22 4.12
N ALA A 134 11.39 5.46 2.88
CA ALA A 134 11.75 4.64 1.73
C ALA A 134 13.27 4.63 1.48
N ASP A 135 13.95 5.74 1.74
CA ASP A 135 15.42 5.82 1.65
C ASP A 135 16.13 4.94 2.67
N LEU A 136 15.51 4.72 3.84
CA LEU A 136 16.07 3.91 4.90
C LEU A 136 15.79 2.41 4.74
N ILE A 137 14.57 2.03 4.29
CA ILE A 137 14.11 0.63 4.31
C ILE A 137 13.80 0.05 2.93
N GLY A 138 13.78 0.86 1.86
CA GLY A 138 13.34 0.45 0.52
C GLY A 138 14.42 -0.10 -0.39
N ASN A 139 15.70 -0.08 0.02
CA ASN A 139 16.83 -0.39 -0.85
C ASN A 139 16.92 -1.88 -1.26
N ASP A 140 16.35 -2.77 -0.46
CA ASP A 140 16.36 -4.22 -0.69
C ASP A 140 15.13 -4.71 -1.45
N THR A 141 14.28 -3.81 -1.92
CA THR A 141 13.04 -4.13 -2.63
C THR A 141 13.09 -3.68 -4.10
N PRO A 142 12.41 -4.37 -5.03
CA PRO A 142 12.34 -3.94 -6.44
C PRO A 142 11.79 -2.52 -6.63
N TYR A 143 10.91 -2.10 -5.75
CA TYR A 143 10.37 -0.73 -5.68
C TYR A 143 10.60 -0.19 -4.29
N ARG A 144 11.27 0.95 -4.22
CA ARG A 144 11.54 1.62 -2.93
C ARG A 144 10.26 2.14 -2.29
N SER A 145 9.33 2.63 -3.11
CA SER A 145 8.00 3.07 -2.73
C SER A 145 7.00 2.84 -3.88
N ILE A 146 5.73 2.81 -3.52
CA ILE A 146 4.63 2.63 -4.46
C ILE A 146 3.59 3.69 -4.10
N GLU A 147 3.37 4.62 -5.02
CA GLU A 147 2.38 5.68 -4.88
C GLU A 147 1.14 5.31 -5.70
N VAL A 148 -0.03 5.38 -5.05
CA VAL A 148 -1.33 5.04 -5.66
C VAL A 148 -2.31 6.17 -5.39
N GLY A 149 -3.07 6.55 -6.42
CA GLY A 149 -4.09 7.59 -6.32
C GLY A 149 -5.43 7.12 -6.86
N LEU A 150 -6.51 7.76 -6.42
CA LEU A 150 -7.88 7.44 -6.86
C LEU A 150 -8.30 8.27 -8.06
N SER A 151 -7.86 9.52 -8.16
CA SER A 151 -8.27 10.44 -9.23
C SER A 151 -7.16 11.40 -9.59
N LYS A 152 -7.02 11.66 -10.89
CA LYS A 152 -6.16 12.73 -11.42
C LYS A 152 -6.81 14.10 -11.31
N ALA A 153 -8.14 14.14 -11.25
CA ALA A 153 -8.88 15.39 -11.21
C ALA A 153 -8.85 15.98 -9.80
N THR A 154 -8.46 17.22 -9.71
CA THR A 154 -8.61 18.02 -8.49
C THR A 154 -9.24 19.37 -8.85
N PRO A 155 -10.44 19.65 -8.31
CA PRO A 155 -11.08 20.95 -8.48
C PRO A 155 -10.29 22.10 -7.83
N ALA A 156 -9.39 21.76 -6.91
CA ALA A 156 -8.64 22.77 -6.14
C ALA A 156 -7.48 23.43 -6.91
N GLY A 157 -7.15 22.95 -8.13
CA GLY A 157 -6.13 23.58 -8.98
C GLY A 157 -4.96 22.67 -9.35
N PRO A 158 -4.00 23.18 -10.13
CA PRO A 158 -2.91 22.40 -10.71
C PRO A 158 -1.70 22.20 -9.78
N GLN A 159 -1.74 22.66 -8.54
CA GLN A 159 -0.60 22.63 -7.64
C GLN A 159 -0.16 21.19 -7.34
N PRO A 160 1.16 20.87 -7.43
CA PRO A 160 1.67 19.51 -7.26
C PRO A 160 1.23 18.83 -5.96
N VAL A 161 1.21 19.55 -4.84
CA VAL A 161 0.80 19.01 -3.52
C VAL A 161 -0.66 18.61 -3.43
N LEU A 162 -1.50 18.98 -4.39
CA LEU A 162 -2.90 18.56 -4.47
C LEU A 162 -3.07 17.24 -5.24
N HIS A 163 -2.04 16.83 -5.98
CA HIS A 163 -2.04 15.60 -6.78
C HIS A 163 -1.28 14.46 -6.12
N THR A 164 -0.38 14.77 -5.20
CA THR A 164 0.39 13.77 -4.46
C THR A 164 0.80 14.30 -3.09
N VAL A 165 0.84 13.42 -2.13
CA VAL A 165 1.40 13.70 -0.80
C VAL A 165 2.84 13.17 -0.65
N SER A 166 3.35 12.52 -1.69
CA SER A 166 4.69 11.93 -1.74
C SER A 166 5.63 12.83 -2.54
N HIS A 167 6.74 13.24 -1.93
CA HIS A 167 7.72 14.14 -2.51
C HIS A 167 9.14 13.69 -2.16
N ARG A 168 10.00 13.57 -3.17
CA ARG A 168 11.42 13.20 -2.96
C ARG A 168 12.27 14.34 -2.44
N GLY A 169 11.76 15.56 -2.51
CA GLY A 169 12.45 16.76 -2.10
C GLY A 169 11.79 18.01 -2.66
N LYS A 170 12.53 19.11 -2.69
CA LYS A 170 12.04 20.38 -3.19
C LYS A 170 11.57 20.25 -4.65
N ALA A 171 10.30 20.61 -4.89
CA ALA A 171 9.66 20.58 -6.21
C ALA A 171 9.82 19.23 -6.95
N ALA A 172 9.93 18.11 -6.22
CA ALA A 172 10.11 16.77 -6.77
C ALA A 172 8.96 15.84 -6.39
N PRO A 173 7.74 16.03 -6.92
CA PRO A 173 6.58 15.22 -6.62
C PRO A 173 6.72 13.79 -7.17
N ASN A 174 6.33 12.80 -6.40
CA ASN A 174 6.08 11.44 -6.85
C ASN A 174 4.60 11.32 -7.20
N TYR A 175 4.28 11.43 -8.48
CA TYR A 175 2.89 11.27 -8.91
C TYR A 175 2.44 9.82 -8.78
N PRO A 176 1.24 9.60 -8.23
CA PRO A 176 0.72 8.25 -8.05
C PRO A 176 0.29 7.61 -9.37
N GLU A 177 0.30 6.26 -9.40
CA GLU A 177 -0.40 5.52 -10.44
C GLU A 177 -1.90 5.50 -10.13
N TYR A 178 -2.70 5.87 -11.12
CA TYR A 178 -4.16 5.95 -11.02
C TYR A 178 -4.87 4.80 -11.73
N ASP A 179 -4.14 4.06 -12.57
CA ASP A 179 -4.68 2.92 -13.30
C ASP A 179 -4.32 1.62 -12.57
N PRO A 180 -5.30 0.92 -12.00
CA PRO A 180 -5.05 -0.33 -11.28
C PRO A 180 -4.46 -1.43 -12.18
N HIS A 181 -4.75 -1.41 -13.49
CA HIS A 181 -4.16 -2.38 -14.42
C HIS A 181 -2.68 -2.12 -14.64
N ARG A 182 -2.28 -0.83 -14.76
CA ARG A 182 -0.87 -0.46 -14.86
C ARG A 182 -0.12 -0.77 -13.57
N LEU A 183 -0.73 -0.49 -12.42
CA LEU A 183 -0.15 -0.85 -11.12
C LEU A 183 0.07 -2.36 -11.03
N PHE A 184 -0.95 -3.16 -11.37
CA PHE A 184 -0.85 -4.61 -11.36
C PHE A 184 0.24 -5.10 -12.31
N ALA A 185 0.27 -4.58 -13.54
CA ALA A 185 1.29 -4.92 -14.53
C ALA A 185 2.71 -4.60 -14.03
N ARG A 186 2.89 -3.43 -13.40
CA ARG A 186 4.16 -3.02 -12.80
C ARG A 186 4.60 -3.95 -11.68
N LEU A 187 3.68 -4.32 -10.78
CA LEU A 187 3.99 -5.12 -9.60
C LEU A 187 4.30 -6.59 -9.94
N PHE A 188 3.61 -7.14 -10.94
CA PHE A 188 3.70 -8.57 -11.28
C PHE A 188 4.46 -8.85 -12.58
N GLY A 189 5.09 -7.85 -13.18
CA GLY A 189 5.93 -8.02 -14.37
C GLY A 189 5.16 -8.28 -15.67
N VAL A 190 3.87 -7.96 -15.72
CA VAL A 190 3.03 -8.12 -16.90
C VAL A 190 3.13 -6.84 -17.75
N SER A 191 3.50 -6.95 -19.03
CA SER A 191 3.58 -5.76 -19.90
C SER A 191 2.20 -5.16 -20.15
N ALA A 192 2.03 -3.87 -19.83
CA ALA A 192 0.78 -3.14 -20.07
C ALA A 192 0.45 -2.96 -21.57
N SER A 193 1.43 -3.17 -22.45
CA SER A 193 1.31 -3.01 -23.91
C SER A 193 1.03 -4.31 -24.66
N ASP A 194 0.93 -5.45 -23.96
CA ASP A 194 0.72 -6.75 -24.61
C ASP A 194 -0.76 -6.96 -24.94
N PRO A 195 -1.14 -7.04 -26.26
CA PRO A 195 -2.50 -7.40 -26.65
C PRO A 195 -2.90 -8.80 -26.17
N MET A 196 -1.93 -9.65 -25.84
CA MET A 196 -2.15 -10.94 -25.17
C MET A 196 -2.54 -10.80 -23.69
N LEU A 197 -2.54 -9.61 -23.09
CA LEU A 197 -3.10 -9.36 -21.75
C LEU A 197 -4.56 -9.82 -21.61
N ALA A 198 -5.30 -9.88 -22.71
CA ALA A 198 -6.64 -10.49 -22.73
C ALA A 198 -6.57 -12.03 -22.63
N GLN A 199 -5.49 -12.64 -23.11
CA GLN A 199 -5.25 -14.10 -23.05
C GLN A 199 -4.28 -14.51 -21.94
N ALA A 200 -3.34 -13.64 -21.53
CA ALA A 200 -2.47 -13.79 -20.37
C ALA A 200 -3.18 -13.52 -19.03
N ARG A 201 -4.49 -13.43 -19.04
CA ARG A 201 -5.41 -13.50 -17.87
C ARG A 201 -5.49 -14.91 -17.27
N LYS A 202 -4.55 -15.79 -17.59
CA LYS A 202 -4.20 -16.83 -16.64
C LYS A 202 -3.74 -16.11 -15.39
N SER A 203 -4.46 -16.31 -14.32
CA SER A 203 -4.15 -15.77 -13.01
C SER A 203 -2.64 -15.77 -12.75
N VAL A 204 -2.09 -14.70 -12.21
CA VAL A 204 -0.71 -14.68 -11.71
C VAL A 204 -0.47 -15.86 -10.77
N LEU A 205 -1.48 -16.25 -10.01
CA LEU A 205 -1.45 -17.43 -9.15
C LEU A 205 -1.35 -18.75 -9.94
N ASP A 206 -1.97 -18.84 -11.12
CA ASP A 206 -1.90 -20.08 -11.93
C ASP A 206 -0.50 -20.37 -12.42
N THR A 207 0.32 -19.33 -12.64
CA THR A 207 1.72 -19.49 -13.05
C THR A 207 2.63 -20.00 -11.94
N VAL A 208 2.26 -19.79 -10.68
CA VAL A 208 3.02 -20.23 -9.50
C VAL A 208 2.27 -21.30 -8.70
N LEU A 209 1.17 -21.84 -9.24
CA LEU A 209 0.28 -22.77 -8.54
C LEU A 209 0.97 -24.04 -8.07
N SER A 210 1.90 -24.58 -8.86
CA SER A 210 2.65 -25.79 -8.48
C SER A 210 3.53 -25.55 -7.25
N ASP A 211 4.24 -24.43 -7.23
CA ASP A 211 5.11 -24.05 -6.11
C ASP A 211 4.28 -23.65 -4.87
N PHE A 212 3.16 -22.98 -5.09
CA PHE A 212 2.21 -22.66 -4.02
C PHE A 212 1.66 -23.91 -3.36
N ASN A 213 1.20 -24.90 -4.15
CA ASN A 213 0.69 -26.16 -3.64
C ASN A 213 1.79 -26.97 -2.92
N ALA A 214 3.01 -27.00 -3.46
CA ALA A 214 4.13 -27.65 -2.81
C ALA A 214 4.47 -27.00 -1.46
N LEU A 215 4.45 -25.66 -1.38
CA LEU A 215 4.66 -24.94 -0.14
C LEU A 215 3.54 -25.20 0.87
N ASN A 216 2.28 -25.19 0.41
CA ASN A 216 1.10 -25.38 1.25
C ASN A 216 1.08 -26.72 1.98
N THR A 217 1.72 -27.74 1.39
CA THR A 217 1.87 -29.07 2.05
C THR A 217 2.98 -29.13 3.10
N GLN A 218 3.92 -28.16 3.09
CA GLN A 218 5.10 -28.17 3.95
C GLN A 218 5.02 -27.23 5.16
N VAL A 219 4.00 -26.39 5.24
CA VAL A 219 3.81 -25.40 6.29
C VAL A 219 2.79 -25.84 7.35
N SER A 220 2.81 -25.15 8.50
CA SER A 220 1.85 -25.36 9.58
C SER A 220 0.42 -25.00 9.13
N SER A 221 -0.59 -25.44 9.90
CA SER A 221 -1.99 -25.08 9.62
C SER A 221 -2.23 -23.56 9.68
N ALA A 222 -1.56 -22.85 10.57
CA ALA A 222 -1.66 -21.40 10.67
C ALA A 222 -1.04 -20.70 9.43
N ASP A 223 0.11 -21.17 8.97
CA ASP A 223 0.74 -20.65 7.76
C ASP A 223 -0.05 -20.99 6.51
N ARG A 224 -0.68 -22.17 6.48
CA ARG A 224 -1.58 -22.56 5.38
C ARG A 224 -2.75 -21.59 5.25
N GLN A 225 -3.41 -21.25 6.37
CA GLN A 225 -4.48 -20.26 6.36
C GLN A 225 -4.00 -18.88 5.86
N ARG A 226 -2.79 -18.47 6.24
CA ARG A 226 -2.20 -17.20 5.73
C ARG A 226 -1.93 -17.25 4.24
N LEU A 227 -1.41 -18.37 3.74
CA LEU A 227 -1.17 -18.58 2.31
C LEU A 227 -2.48 -18.56 1.52
N GLU A 228 -3.49 -19.29 1.98
CA GLU A 228 -4.81 -19.35 1.35
C GLU A 228 -5.49 -17.98 1.33
N ALA A 229 -5.48 -17.25 2.45
CA ALA A 229 -6.02 -15.90 2.53
C ALA A 229 -5.29 -14.92 1.60
N HIS A 230 -3.96 -15.05 1.48
CA HIS A 230 -3.17 -14.24 0.57
C HIS A 230 -3.48 -14.55 -0.89
N ALA A 231 -3.57 -15.82 -1.26
CA ALA A 231 -3.93 -16.26 -2.60
C ALA A 231 -5.34 -15.79 -2.99
N GLU A 232 -6.31 -15.89 -2.07
CA GLU A 232 -7.67 -15.40 -2.31
C GLU A 232 -7.70 -13.87 -2.47
N GLY A 233 -6.88 -13.14 -1.71
CA GLY A 233 -6.70 -11.69 -1.88
C GLY A 233 -6.22 -11.32 -3.29
N ILE A 234 -5.24 -12.04 -3.82
CA ILE A 234 -4.76 -11.84 -5.20
C ILE A 234 -5.86 -12.19 -6.20
N ARG A 235 -6.55 -13.32 -6.05
CA ARG A 235 -7.66 -13.70 -6.94
C ARG A 235 -8.81 -12.69 -6.90
N ALA A 236 -9.12 -12.14 -5.72
CA ALA A 236 -10.13 -11.09 -5.60
C ALA A 236 -9.71 -9.81 -6.35
N LEU A 237 -8.42 -9.45 -6.30
CA LEU A 237 -7.88 -8.33 -7.06
C LEU A 237 -7.97 -8.61 -8.57
N GLU A 238 -7.55 -9.78 -9.02
CA GLU A 238 -7.66 -10.18 -10.43
C GLU A 238 -9.09 -10.10 -10.95
N ARG A 239 -10.07 -10.61 -10.20
CA ARG A 239 -11.51 -10.49 -10.56
C ARG A 239 -11.94 -9.04 -10.70
N ARG A 240 -11.60 -8.19 -9.73
CA ARG A 240 -11.94 -6.74 -9.77
C ARG A 240 -11.33 -6.04 -10.97
N LEU A 241 -10.10 -6.40 -11.36
CA LEU A 241 -9.45 -5.83 -12.53
C LEU A 241 -10.14 -6.25 -13.84
N VAL A 242 -10.72 -7.45 -13.90
CA VAL A 242 -11.52 -7.90 -15.04
C VAL A 242 -12.81 -7.08 -15.18
N ASP A 243 -13.46 -6.81 -14.05
CA ASP A 243 -14.76 -6.14 -14.00
C ASP A 243 -14.63 -4.60 -14.07
N THR A 244 -13.43 -4.05 -13.84
CA THR A 244 -13.22 -2.60 -13.89
C THR A 244 -13.04 -2.14 -15.34
N PRO A 245 -13.89 -1.23 -15.86
CA PRO A 245 -13.72 -0.68 -17.19
C PRO A 245 -12.38 0.04 -17.31
N ARG A 246 -11.69 -0.11 -18.44
CA ARG A 246 -10.37 0.51 -18.69
C ARG A 246 -10.39 2.04 -18.77
N SER A 247 -11.55 2.62 -18.83
CA SER A 247 -11.77 4.06 -18.72
C SER A 247 -12.87 4.31 -17.70
N CYS A 248 -12.56 5.01 -16.62
CA CYS A 248 -13.59 5.72 -15.90
C CYS A 248 -14.10 6.81 -16.84
N GLY A 249 -15.28 6.62 -17.45
CA GLY A 249 -15.99 7.72 -18.09
C GLY A 249 -16.11 8.84 -17.07
N LEU A 250 -15.81 10.07 -17.48
CA LEU A 250 -16.09 11.23 -16.66
C LEU A 250 -17.55 11.13 -16.22
N LEU A 251 -17.79 11.02 -14.93
CA LEU A 251 -19.13 11.17 -14.38
C LEU A 251 -19.62 12.53 -14.87
N GLN A 252 -20.62 12.55 -15.73
CA GLN A 252 -21.31 13.78 -16.07
C GLN A 252 -21.90 14.32 -14.78
N ALA A 253 -21.58 15.57 -14.47
CA ALA A 253 -22.21 16.24 -13.34
C ALA A 253 -23.72 16.18 -13.53
N PRO A 254 -24.50 15.85 -12.50
CA PRO A 254 -25.94 15.98 -12.58
C PRO A 254 -26.27 17.45 -12.94
N GLY A 255 -27.08 17.64 -13.98
CA GLY A 255 -27.53 18.93 -14.46
C GLY A 255 -28.43 19.65 -13.43
#